data_0c01b4bdad15dafc49ea93a45e0a8676
#
_entry.id   0c01b4bdad15dafc49ea93a45e0a8676
#
_cell.length_a   1.000
_cell.length_b   1.000
_cell.length_c   1.000
_cell.angle_alpha   90.00
_cell.angle_beta   90.00
_cell.angle_gamma   90.00
#
_symmetry.space_group_name_H-M   'P 1'
#
loop_
_entity.id
_entity.type
_entity.pdbx_description
1 polymer ?
#
loop_
_entity_poly.entity_id
_entity_poly.type
_entity_poly.pdbx_seq_one_letter_code
_entity_poly.pdbx_strand_id
1 'polypeptide(L)'
;FLEKYKDKTTEDDMIGHFGLGFYSAFMVADEVQIDTLSYKEGASAVHWASQGGTEYEMQEGNKETVGTEITLFLNEDSLAFANEYRAREVIEKYCSFMPVEIFLSKANAQPEYETIDEEDVLDTDEVVEHITEEVKEGEEGEPKKKAKIVKRPVSLSDTHPLWSKSPSECTKEEYIDFYRKVFMDYKEPLLSLIHISEPTRLGMI
;
A
#
# COMPACT_ATOMS: atom_id res chain seq x y z
N PHE A 1 0.36 -22.77 -10.97
CA PHE A 1 -0.11 -21.37 -11.04
C PHE A 1 0.53 -20.68 -12.24
N LEU A 2 1.85 -20.56 -12.31
CA LEU A 2 2.61 -19.92 -13.38
C LEU A 2 2.20 -20.38 -14.78
N GLU A 3 2.10 -21.69 -15.00
CA GLU A 3 1.74 -22.29 -16.28
C GLU A 3 0.30 -21.95 -16.71
N LYS A 4 -0.62 -21.77 -15.74
CA LYS A 4 -2.03 -21.46 -15.98
C LYS A 4 -2.28 -20.01 -16.34
N TYR A 5 -1.44 -19.09 -15.88
CA TYR A 5 -1.62 -17.65 -16.04
C TYR A 5 -0.55 -16.98 -16.90
N LYS A 6 0.37 -17.75 -17.48
CA LYS A 6 1.49 -17.28 -18.30
C LYS A 6 1.09 -16.33 -19.45
N ASP A 7 -0.09 -16.54 -20.01
CA ASP A 7 -0.60 -15.72 -21.12
C ASP A 7 -1.42 -14.49 -20.66
N LYS A 8 -1.64 -14.34 -19.34
CA LYS A 8 -2.52 -13.31 -18.77
C LYS A 8 -1.81 -12.35 -17.84
N THR A 9 -0.58 -12.66 -17.45
CA THR A 9 0.23 -11.84 -16.54
C THR A 9 1.54 -11.50 -17.21
N THR A 10 1.98 -10.24 -17.10
CA THR A 10 3.34 -9.86 -17.42
C THR A 10 4.28 -10.34 -16.33
N GLU A 11 5.58 -10.47 -16.62
CA GLU A 11 6.58 -10.85 -15.59
C GLU A 11 6.59 -9.86 -14.42
N ASP A 12 6.26 -8.59 -14.68
CA ASP A 12 6.21 -7.51 -13.68
C ASP A 12 5.00 -7.61 -12.73
N ASP A 13 3.92 -8.32 -13.13
CA ASP A 13 2.74 -8.52 -12.28
C ASP A 13 2.97 -9.54 -11.15
N MET A 14 4.10 -10.24 -11.17
CA MET A 14 4.40 -11.30 -10.21
C MET A 14 5.53 -10.89 -9.25
N ILE A 15 5.17 -10.54 -8.02
CA ILE A 15 6.13 -10.20 -6.97
C ILE A 15 6.88 -11.44 -6.45
N GLY A 16 6.20 -12.58 -6.36
CA GLY A 16 6.75 -13.83 -5.81
C GLY A 16 7.07 -14.87 -6.86
N HIS A 17 8.35 -15.28 -6.96
CA HIS A 17 8.79 -16.26 -7.96
C HIS A 17 8.92 -17.71 -7.42
N PHE A 18 9.16 -17.86 -6.11
CA PHE A 18 9.49 -19.16 -5.51
C PHE A 18 8.34 -19.81 -4.76
N GLY A 19 7.23 -19.10 -4.49
CA GLY A 19 6.09 -19.59 -3.72
C GLY A 19 6.39 -19.82 -2.23
N LEU A 20 7.53 -19.35 -1.73
CA LEU A 20 7.99 -19.59 -0.37
C LEU A 20 7.72 -18.41 0.59
N GLY A 21 7.39 -17.23 0.08
CA GLY A 21 7.22 -16.02 0.88
C GLY A 21 6.17 -16.15 1.98
N PHE A 22 5.09 -16.88 1.72
CA PHE A 22 4.04 -17.13 2.70
C PHE A 22 4.55 -17.89 3.95
N TYR A 23 5.48 -18.80 3.79
CA TYR A 23 6.00 -19.58 4.93
C TYR A 23 6.77 -18.73 5.94
N SER A 24 7.25 -17.55 5.55
CA SER A 24 7.89 -16.61 6.47
C SER A 24 6.93 -16.09 7.53
N ALA A 25 5.62 -16.17 7.34
CA ALA A 25 4.61 -15.83 8.34
C ALA A 25 4.78 -16.64 9.63
N PHE A 26 5.17 -17.93 9.52
CA PHE A 26 5.40 -18.79 10.67
C PHE A 26 6.70 -18.49 11.44
N MET A 27 7.55 -17.62 10.93
CA MET A 27 8.70 -17.11 11.69
C MET A 27 8.28 -16.12 12.78
N VAL A 28 7.13 -15.47 12.60
CA VAL A 28 6.63 -14.41 13.49
C VAL A 28 5.30 -14.75 14.15
N ALA A 29 4.63 -15.79 13.71
CA ALA A 29 3.31 -16.18 14.19
C ALA A 29 3.28 -17.64 14.63
N ASP A 30 2.59 -17.91 15.76
CA ASP A 30 2.30 -19.25 16.25
C ASP A 30 1.14 -19.90 15.48
N GLU A 31 0.26 -19.07 14.93
CA GLU A 31 -0.88 -19.51 14.10
C GLU A 31 -1.14 -18.50 12.99
N VAL A 32 -1.49 -19.01 11.82
CA VAL A 32 -1.91 -18.21 10.66
C VAL A 32 -3.29 -18.68 10.22
N GLN A 33 -4.20 -17.74 10.08
CA GLN A 33 -5.53 -17.98 9.52
C GLN A 33 -5.69 -17.22 8.22
N ILE A 34 -6.40 -17.81 7.27
CA ILE A 34 -6.72 -17.23 5.96
C ILE A 34 -8.20 -17.36 5.69
N ASP A 35 -8.88 -16.24 5.49
CA ASP A 35 -10.25 -16.16 5.00
C ASP A 35 -10.25 -15.61 3.59
N THR A 36 -10.75 -16.39 2.63
CA THR A 36 -10.67 -16.00 1.22
C THR A 36 -11.96 -16.30 0.47
N LEU A 37 -12.33 -15.39 -0.44
CA LEU A 37 -13.40 -15.59 -1.42
C LEU A 37 -12.89 -15.24 -2.81
N SER A 38 -12.99 -16.20 -3.73
CA SER A 38 -12.58 -16.02 -5.12
C SER A 38 -13.52 -15.08 -5.87
N TYR A 39 -12.96 -14.32 -6.82
CA TYR A 39 -13.74 -13.49 -7.76
C TYR A 39 -14.59 -14.29 -8.76
N LYS A 40 -14.42 -15.61 -8.81
CA LYS A 40 -15.17 -16.47 -9.73
C LYS A 40 -16.62 -16.59 -9.28
N GLU A 41 -17.53 -16.46 -10.23
CA GLU A 41 -18.95 -16.61 -9.98
C GLU A 41 -19.27 -18.01 -9.41
N GLY A 42 -20.07 -18.05 -8.35
CA GLY A 42 -20.44 -19.29 -7.65
C GLY A 42 -19.34 -19.88 -6.74
N ALA A 43 -18.24 -19.15 -6.48
CA ALA A 43 -17.23 -19.59 -5.52
C ALA A 43 -17.77 -19.49 -4.08
N SER A 44 -17.45 -20.49 -3.25
CA SER A 44 -17.69 -20.43 -1.81
C SER A 44 -16.48 -19.86 -1.08
N ALA A 45 -16.73 -19.15 0.02
CA ALA A 45 -15.67 -18.69 0.90
C ALA A 45 -14.98 -19.88 1.59
N VAL A 46 -13.69 -19.75 1.83
CA VAL A 46 -12.86 -20.78 2.49
C VAL A 46 -12.13 -20.16 3.67
N HIS A 47 -12.19 -20.82 4.79
CA HIS A 47 -11.36 -20.57 5.97
C HIS A 47 -10.29 -21.65 6.07
N TRP A 48 -9.04 -21.23 6.27
CA TRP A 48 -7.89 -22.09 6.44
C TRP A 48 -7.10 -21.64 7.67
N ALA A 49 -6.61 -22.59 8.48
CA ALA A 49 -5.78 -22.31 9.66
C ALA A 49 -4.65 -23.32 9.79
N SER A 50 -3.49 -22.89 10.26
CA SER A 50 -2.35 -23.75 10.57
C SER A 50 -1.43 -23.12 11.61
N GLN A 51 -0.75 -23.99 12.38
CA GLN A 51 0.27 -23.62 13.35
C GLN A 51 1.70 -23.88 12.83
N GLY A 52 1.89 -23.94 11.52
CA GLY A 52 3.21 -24.10 10.89
C GLY A 52 3.74 -25.53 10.83
N GLY A 53 2.97 -26.51 11.30
CA GLY A 53 3.29 -27.93 11.19
C GLY A 53 2.92 -28.55 9.85
N THR A 54 2.81 -29.86 9.82
CA THR A 54 2.33 -30.62 8.65
C THR A 54 0.82 -30.67 8.55
N GLU A 55 0.11 -30.23 9.58
CA GLU A 55 -1.33 -30.24 9.69
C GLU A 55 -1.90 -28.84 9.46
N TYR A 56 -3.07 -28.81 8.83
CA TYR A 56 -3.88 -27.61 8.65
C TYR A 56 -5.35 -27.96 8.72
N GLU A 57 -6.14 -27.00 9.07
CA GLU A 57 -7.60 -27.08 9.02
C GLU A 57 -8.11 -26.30 7.82
N MET A 58 -9.11 -26.82 7.12
CA MET A 58 -9.77 -26.11 6.03
C MET A 58 -11.27 -26.41 6.08
N GLN A 59 -12.06 -25.34 6.10
CA GLN A 59 -13.51 -25.41 6.19
C GLN A 59 -14.19 -24.33 5.35
N GLU A 60 -15.49 -24.37 5.25
CA GLU A 60 -16.26 -23.29 4.62
C GLU A 60 -16.11 -22.01 5.45
N GLY A 61 -15.81 -20.90 4.78
CA GLY A 61 -15.62 -19.58 5.39
C GLY A 61 -16.89 -18.74 5.33
N ASN A 62 -16.83 -17.61 6.05
CA ASN A 62 -17.96 -16.65 6.13
C ASN A 62 -17.68 -15.34 5.40
N LYS A 63 -16.62 -15.27 4.59
CA LYS A 63 -16.24 -14.03 3.89
C LYS A 63 -17.26 -13.71 2.79
N GLU A 64 -17.84 -12.51 2.84
CA GLU A 64 -18.89 -12.06 1.90
C GLU A 64 -18.31 -11.26 0.72
N THR A 65 -17.13 -10.66 0.90
CA THR A 65 -16.48 -9.84 -0.13
C THR A 65 -15.33 -10.58 -0.78
N VAL A 66 -15.16 -10.39 -2.09
CA VAL A 66 -14.04 -10.96 -2.85
C VAL A 66 -12.71 -10.44 -2.28
N GLY A 67 -11.75 -11.33 -2.13
CA GLY A 67 -10.42 -11.02 -1.62
C GLY A 67 -9.91 -12.03 -0.60
N THR A 68 -8.73 -11.77 -0.05
CA THR A 68 -8.08 -12.63 0.93
C THR A 68 -7.69 -11.82 2.15
N GLU A 69 -8.03 -12.32 3.32
CA GLU A 69 -7.64 -11.80 4.62
C GLU A 69 -6.70 -12.80 5.28
N ILE A 70 -5.57 -12.35 5.77
CA ILE A 70 -4.57 -13.18 6.45
C ILE A 70 -4.38 -12.63 7.85
N THR A 71 -4.69 -13.44 8.86
CA THR A 71 -4.53 -13.10 10.27
C THR A 71 -3.32 -13.83 10.84
N LEU A 72 -2.37 -13.08 11.39
CA LEU A 72 -1.19 -13.60 12.03
C LEU A 72 -1.34 -13.46 13.56
N PHE A 73 -1.35 -14.58 14.27
CA PHE A 73 -1.30 -14.61 15.72
C PHE A 73 0.18 -14.63 16.14
N LEU A 74 0.70 -13.44 16.46
CA LEU A 74 2.13 -13.26 16.69
C LEU A 74 2.62 -14.04 17.90
N ASN A 75 3.80 -14.66 17.77
CA ASN A 75 4.51 -15.26 18.89
C ASN A 75 5.07 -14.20 19.85
N GLU A 76 5.49 -14.60 21.07
CA GLU A 76 5.99 -13.69 22.09
C GLU A 76 7.17 -12.84 21.62
N ASP A 77 8.09 -13.40 20.87
CA ASP A 77 9.29 -12.71 20.37
C ASP A 77 8.96 -11.65 19.31
N SER A 78 7.81 -11.77 18.67
CA SER A 78 7.38 -10.90 17.55
C SER A 78 6.30 -9.89 17.93
N LEU A 79 5.89 -9.79 19.18
CA LEU A 79 4.85 -8.86 19.66
C LEU A 79 5.17 -7.39 19.35
N ALA A 80 6.46 -7.05 19.19
CA ALA A 80 6.88 -5.71 18.79
C ALA A 80 6.28 -5.28 17.44
N PHE A 81 5.96 -6.21 16.55
CA PHE A 81 5.35 -5.93 15.24
C PHE A 81 3.84 -5.66 15.33
N ALA A 82 3.19 -5.95 16.45
CA ALA A 82 1.80 -5.53 16.71
C ALA A 82 1.67 -4.01 16.94
N ASN A 83 2.78 -3.28 16.97
CA ASN A 83 2.79 -1.83 17.12
C ASN A 83 2.75 -1.15 15.74
N GLU A 84 1.83 -0.20 15.57
CA GLU A 84 1.65 0.54 14.31
C GLU A 84 2.94 1.22 13.82
N TYR A 85 3.69 1.87 14.73
CA TYR A 85 4.95 2.54 14.36
C TYR A 85 5.98 1.55 13.83
N ARG A 86 6.08 0.38 14.48
CA ARG A 86 7.02 -0.65 14.05
C ARG A 86 6.61 -1.28 12.73
N ALA A 87 5.32 -1.56 12.55
CA ALA A 87 4.78 -2.07 11.29
C ALA A 87 5.01 -1.06 10.15
N ARG A 88 4.73 0.22 10.39
CA ARG A 88 4.98 1.30 9.43
C ARG A 88 6.45 1.39 9.04
N GLU A 89 7.36 1.41 10.02
CA GLU A 89 8.81 1.46 9.78
C GLU A 89 9.29 0.31 8.87
N VAL A 90 8.79 -0.90 9.12
CA VAL A 90 9.14 -2.08 8.30
C VAL A 90 8.58 -1.96 6.90
N ILE A 91 7.32 -1.55 6.74
CA ILE A 91 6.69 -1.37 5.43
C ILE A 91 7.42 -0.27 4.64
N GLU A 92 7.67 0.88 5.25
CA GLU A 92 8.39 1.98 4.61
C GLU A 92 9.82 1.59 4.21
N LYS A 93 10.49 0.79 5.01
CA LYS A 93 11.85 0.35 4.72
C LYS A 93 11.95 -0.66 3.58
N TYR A 94 11.01 -1.59 3.48
CA TYR A 94 11.13 -2.73 2.57
C TYR A 94 10.11 -2.72 1.44
N CYS A 95 9.03 -1.99 1.57
CA CYS A 95 7.90 -2.02 0.65
C CYS A 95 7.56 -0.65 0.02
N SER A 96 8.37 0.39 0.27
CA SER A 96 8.12 1.75 -0.23
C SER A 96 7.95 1.86 -1.75
N PHE A 97 8.49 0.93 -2.51
CA PHE A 97 8.47 0.96 -3.98
C PHE A 97 7.87 -0.30 -4.57
N MET A 98 6.94 -0.92 -3.83
CA MET A 98 6.16 -2.03 -4.36
C MET A 98 5.20 -1.54 -5.44
N PRO A 99 4.97 -2.35 -6.51
CA PRO A 99 4.08 -1.98 -7.61
C PRO A 99 2.59 -2.07 -7.24
N VAL A 100 2.28 -2.16 -5.96
CA VAL A 100 0.93 -2.21 -5.39
C VAL A 100 0.80 -1.22 -4.24
N GLU A 101 -0.36 -0.63 -4.08
CA GLU A 101 -0.64 0.25 -2.95
C GLU A 101 -0.75 -0.54 -1.65
N ILE A 102 -0.09 -0.02 -0.60
CA ILE A 102 -0.07 -0.62 0.73
C ILE A 102 -0.61 0.40 1.73
N PHE A 103 -1.64 0.02 2.45
CA PHE A 103 -2.27 0.84 3.47
C PHE A 103 -2.09 0.20 4.84
N LEU A 104 -1.95 1.03 5.87
CA LEU A 104 -1.85 0.59 7.25
C LEU A 104 -2.90 1.30 8.10
N SER A 105 -3.70 0.53 8.81
CA SER A 105 -4.71 1.03 9.74
C SER A 105 -4.82 0.14 10.97
N LYS A 106 -5.34 0.71 12.07
CA LYS A 106 -5.73 -0.08 13.25
C LYS A 106 -7.15 -0.59 13.07
N ALA A 107 -7.39 -1.87 13.35
CA ALA A 107 -8.72 -2.48 13.23
C ALA A 107 -9.80 -1.76 14.06
N ASN A 108 -9.43 -1.17 15.21
CA ASN A 108 -10.35 -0.49 16.11
C ASN A 108 -10.12 1.04 16.16
N ALA A 109 -9.48 1.62 15.15
CA ALA A 109 -9.32 3.07 15.07
C ALA A 109 -10.69 3.73 14.84
N GLN A 110 -10.92 4.84 15.53
CA GLN A 110 -12.03 5.70 15.19
C GLN A 110 -11.72 6.39 13.85
N PRO A 111 -12.74 6.59 12.98
CA PRO A 111 -12.52 7.30 11.73
C PRO A 111 -11.98 8.71 11.99
N GLU A 112 -10.91 9.07 11.31
CA GLU A 112 -10.44 10.44 11.25
C GLU A 112 -11.21 11.16 10.14
N TYR A 113 -11.43 12.47 10.32
CA TYR A 113 -12.15 13.26 9.35
C TYR A 113 -11.27 14.38 8.83
N GLU A 114 -11.45 14.73 7.57
CA GLU A 114 -10.83 15.91 6.96
C GLU A 114 -11.88 16.75 6.25
N THR A 115 -11.63 18.05 6.14
CA THR A 115 -12.52 18.99 5.44
C THR A 115 -11.82 19.42 4.16
N ILE A 116 -12.44 19.14 3.04
CA ILE A 116 -11.96 19.48 1.69
C ILE A 116 -12.96 20.40 0.98
N ASP A 117 -12.54 21.04 -0.09
CA ASP A 117 -13.46 21.78 -0.94
C ASP A 117 -14.42 20.80 -1.66
N GLU A 118 -15.68 21.21 -1.86
CA GLU A 118 -16.72 20.33 -2.44
C GLU A 118 -16.35 19.84 -3.86
N GLU A 119 -15.53 20.63 -4.57
CA GLU A 119 -15.02 20.30 -5.91
C GLU A 119 -13.99 19.15 -5.89
N ASP A 120 -13.33 18.91 -4.75
CA ASP A 120 -12.30 17.89 -4.57
C ASP A 120 -12.86 16.55 -4.06
N VAL A 121 -14.18 16.46 -3.84
CA VAL A 121 -14.85 15.23 -3.39
C VAL A 121 -14.89 14.23 -4.53
N LEU A 122 -14.41 13.01 -4.28
CA LEU A 122 -14.45 11.90 -5.21
C LEU A 122 -15.68 11.03 -4.96
N ASP A 123 -16.14 10.32 -5.99
CA ASP A 123 -17.27 9.37 -5.88
C ASP A 123 -17.02 8.25 -4.87
N THR A 124 -15.76 8.02 -4.52
CA THR A 124 -15.32 7.01 -3.54
C THR A 124 -15.29 7.52 -2.11
N ASP A 125 -15.45 8.82 -1.89
CA ASP A 125 -15.34 9.42 -0.56
C ASP A 125 -16.63 9.22 0.25
N GLU A 126 -16.46 8.88 1.51
CA GLU A 126 -17.57 8.84 2.46
C GLU A 126 -17.79 10.25 3.04
N VAL A 127 -18.76 10.96 2.49
CA VAL A 127 -19.12 12.31 2.93
C VAL A 127 -19.99 12.23 4.19
N VAL A 128 -19.50 12.84 5.25
CA VAL A 128 -20.20 12.88 6.55
C VAL A 128 -21.09 14.09 6.67
N GLU A 129 -20.63 15.26 6.20
CA GLU A 129 -21.31 16.53 6.33
C GLU A 129 -20.90 17.51 5.22
N HIS A 130 -21.86 18.26 4.69
CA HIS A 130 -21.61 19.40 3.81
C HIS A 130 -21.60 20.69 4.63
N ILE A 131 -20.50 21.45 4.55
CA ILE A 131 -20.30 22.69 5.30
C ILE A 131 -20.30 23.85 4.32
N THR A 132 -21.21 24.81 4.52
CA THR A 132 -21.20 26.06 3.78
C THR A 132 -20.59 27.13 4.68
N GLU A 133 -19.40 27.63 4.34
CA GLU A 133 -18.80 28.78 5.05
C GLU A 133 -19.50 30.07 4.59
N GLU A 134 -20.18 30.74 5.52
CA GLU A 134 -20.72 32.07 5.25
C GLU A 134 -19.58 33.07 5.04
N VAL A 135 -19.68 33.88 3.98
CA VAL A 135 -18.74 34.96 3.69
C VAL A 135 -18.81 35.97 4.82
N LYS A 136 -17.67 36.28 5.46
CA LYS A 136 -17.60 37.32 6.50
C LYS A 136 -17.95 38.67 5.88
N GLU A 137 -18.75 39.48 6.60
CA GLU A 137 -19.13 40.84 6.18
C GLU A 137 -17.90 41.65 5.77
N GLY A 138 -17.75 41.92 4.45
CA GLY A 138 -16.68 42.76 3.89
C GLY A 138 -15.80 42.07 2.84
N GLU A 139 -15.94 40.78 2.57
CA GLU A 139 -15.25 40.09 1.47
C GLU A 139 -16.23 39.83 0.32
N GLU A 140 -15.92 40.33 -0.88
CA GLU A 140 -16.62 39.98 -2.12
C GLU A 140 -16.17 38.61 -2.57
N GLY A 141 -16.96 37.56 -2.32
CA GLY A 141 -16.71 36.19 -2.77
C GLY A 141 -17.96 35.32 -2.64
N GLU A 142 -18.08 34.35 -3.50
CA GLU A 142 -19.11 33.31 -3.37
C GLU A 142 -18.85 32.44 -2.12
N PRO A 143 -19.89 31.95 -1.41
CA PRO A 143 -19.73 31.10 -0.24
C PRO A 143 -19.00 29.84 -0.64
N LYS A 144 -17.86 29.56 0.02
CA LYS A 144 -17.09 28.35 -0.22
C LYS A 144 -17.83 27.16 0.36
N LYS A 145 -18.11 26.20 -0.49
CA LYS A 145 -18.71 24.95 -0.09
C LYS A 145 -17.60 23.94 0.21
N LYS A 146 -17.65 23.36 1.39
CA LYS A 146 -16.72 22.34 1.86
C LYS A 146 -17.47 21.08 2.24
N ALA A 147 -16.81 19.95 2.10
CA ALA A 147 -17.32 18.68 2.56
C ALA A 147 -16.41 18.12 3.65
N LYS A 148 -17.00 17.62 4.72
CA LYS A 148 -16.30 16.83 5.72
C LYS A 148 -16.40 15.38 5.31
N ILE A 149 -15.27 14.79 4.99
CA ILE A 149 -15.17 13.39 4.56
C ILE A 149 -14.42 12.56 5.60
N VAL A 150 -14.61 11.25 5.56
CA VAL A 150 -13.69 10.33 6.24
C VAL A 150 -12.33 10.45 5.56
N LYS A 151 -11.29 10.71 6.34
CA LYS A 151 -9.93 10.92 5.84
C LYS A 151 -9.50 9.77 4.96
N ARG A 152 -9.06 10.09 3.76
CA ARG A 152 -8.61 9.09 2.79
C ARG A 152 -7.39 8.33 3.34
N PRO A 153 -7.35 6.99 3.19
CA PRO A 153 -6.16 6.24 3.53
C PRO A 153 -5.00 6.66 2.62
N VAL A 154 -3.83 6.86 3.22
CA VAL A 154 -2.61 7.23 2.48
C VAL A 154 -1.79 5.98 2.23
N SER A 155 -1.44 5.72 0.97
CA SER A 155 -0.55 4.62 0.61
C SER A 155 0.86 4.85 1.16
N LEU A 156 1.44 3.82 1.76
CA LEU A 156 2.83 3.80 2.23
C LEU A 156 3.82 3.45 1.11
N SER A 157 3.32 2.88 0.01
CA SER A 157 4.11 2.54 -1.17
C SER A 157 3.93 3.58 -2.28
N ASP A 158 4.98 3.76 -3.06
CA ASP A 158 5.00 4.55 -4.28
C ASP A 158 5.03 3.59 -5.48
N THR A 159 3.90 3.46 -6.17
CA THR A 159 3.76 2.56 -7.31
C THR A 159 4.43 3.10 -8.58
N HIS A 160 4.82 4.38 -8.59
CA HIS A 160 5.49 5.04 -9.70
C HIS A 160 6.78 5.73 -9.23
N PRO A 161 7.78 4.95 -8.80
CA PRO A 161 9.00 5.49 -8.25
C PRO A 161 9.76 6.35 -9.26
N LEU A 162 10.60 7.26 -8.76
CA LEU A 162 11.29 8.26 -9.56
C LEU A 162 12.08 7.68 -10.74
N TRP A 163 12.67 6.49 -10.58
CA TRP A 163 13.43 5.84 -11.65
C TRP A 163 12.58 5.32 -12.81
N SER A 164 11.27 5.16 -12.63
CA SER A 164 10.34 4.76 -13.69
C SER A 164 9.89 5.94 -14.56
N LYS A 165 10.09 7.19 -14.08
CA LYS A 165 9.75 8.40 -14.81
C LYS A 165 10.82 8.74 -15.84
N SER A 166 10.43 9.46 -16.90
CA SER A 166 11.41 10.04 -17.83
C SER A 166 12.25 11.13 -17.13
N PRO A 167 13.59 11.18 -17.34
CA PRO A 167 14.43 12.19 -16.74
C PRO A 167 14.00 13.64 -17.00
N SER A 168 13.36 13.88 -18.15
CA SER A 168 12.86 15.19 -18.56
C SER A 168 11.60 15.63 -17.80
N GLU A 169 10.93 14.70 -17.14
CA GLU A 169 9.71 14.94 -16.37
C GLU A 169 10.00 15.12 -14.87
N CYS A 170 11.23 14.82 -14.45
CA CYS A 170 11.63 14.90 -13.05
C CYS A 170 12.19 16.26 -12.71
N THR A 171 11.71 16.86 -11.62
CA THR A 171 12.24 18.11 -11.07
C THR A 171 13.38 17.87 -10.09
N LYS A 172 14.18 18.91 -9.82
CA LYS A 172 15.25 18.82 -8.81
C LYS A 172 14.69 18.53 -7.42
N GLU A 173 13.54 19.08 -7.10
CA GLU A 173 12.82 18.88 -5.85
C GLU A 173 12.44 17.40 -5.67
N GLU A 174 11.89 16.74 -6.69
CA GLU A 174 11.56 15.32 -6.65
C GLU A 174 12.79 14.44 -6.39
N TYR A 175 13.96 14.77 -6.97
CA TYR A 175 15.22 14.05 -6.67
C TYR A 175 15.65 14.19 -5.22
N ILE A 176 15.52 15.39 -4.65
CA ILE A 176 15.87 15.66 -3.26
C ILE A 176 14.93 14.94 -2.30
N ASP A 177 13.63 14.98 -2.57
CA ASP A 177 12.62 14.33 -1.74
C ASP A 177 12.74 12.80 -1.80
N PHE A 178 13.01 12.25 -2.98
CA PHE A 178 13.32 10.84 -3.15
C PHE A 178 14.56 10.45 -2.33
N TYR A 179 15.65 11.23 -2.42
CA TYR A 179 16.86 10.98 -1.65
C TYR A 179 16.58 10.98 -0.14
N ARG A 180 15.86 11.99 0.34
CA ARG A 180 15.49 12.11 1.76
C ARG A 180 14.65 10.92 2.23
N LYS A 181 13.70 10.49 1.42
CA LYS A 181 12.83 9.35 1.71
C LYS A 181 13.62 8.04 1.81
N VAL A 182 14.55 7.81 0.89
CA VAL A 182 15.30 6.54 0.80
C VAL A 182 16.41 6.46 1.84
N PHE A 183 17.17 7.54 2.02
CA PHE A 183 18.37 7.55 2.87
C PHE A 183 18.13 8.13 4.25
N MET A 184 16.93 8.67 4.52
CA MET A 184 16.60 9.39 5.77
C MET A 184 17.62 10.49 6.10
N ASP A 185 18.22 11.09 5.07
CA ASP A 185 19.21 12.18 5.18
C ASP A 185 18.59 13.48 4.66
N TYR A 186 18.63 14.52 5.48
CA TYR A 186 18.09 15.83 5.14
C TYR A 186 19.09 16.73 4.38
N LYS A 187 20.33 16.28 4.24
CA LYS A 187 21.34 17.02 3.45
C LYS A 187 21.07 16.84 1.96
N GLU A 188 21.43 17.86 1.18
CA GLU A 188 21.35 17.72 -0.27
C GLU A 188 22.46 16.77 -0.77
N PRO A 189 22.12 15.81 -1.65
CA PRO A 189 23.12 14.95 -2.28
C PRO A 189 24.01 15.77 -3.20
N LEU A 190 25.30 15.45 -3.23
CA LEU A 190 26.27 16.10 -4.12
C LEU A 190 26.01 15.76 -5.59
N LEU A 191 25.52 14.56 -5.86
CA LEU A 191 25.28 14.03 -7.20
C LEU A 191 24.17 12.97 -7.15
N SER A 192 23.30 12.96 -8.14
CA SER A 192 22.32 11.90 -8.37
C SER A 192 22.63 11.17 -9.67
N LEU A 193 22.61 9.84 -9.62
CA LEU A 193 22.86 8.93 -10.74
C LEU A 193 21.63 8.10 -11.15
N ILE A 194 20.46 8.40 -10.60
CA ILE A 194 19.24 7.59 -10.79
C ILE A 194 18.89 7.36 -12.26
N HIS A 195 19.10 8.38 -13.11
CA HIS A 195 18.80 8.30 -14.54
C HIS A 195 20.05 8.30 -15.44
N ILE A 196 21.23 8.06 -14.86
CA ILE A 196 22.40 7.81 -15.70
C ILE A 196 22.28 6.37 -16.19
N SER A 197 21.77 6.21 -17.41
CA SER A 197 21.82 4.94 -18.11
C SER A 197 23.28 4.51 -18.29
N GLU A 198 23.55 3.21 -18.19
CA GLU A 198 24.85 2.65 -18.52
C GLU A 198 25.32 3.21 -19.88
N PRO A 199 26.61 3.56 -20.01
CA PRO A 199 27.10 4.03 -21.31
C PRO A 199 26.78 2.95 -22.33
N THR A 200 25.93 3.31 -23.27
CA THR A 200 25.55 2.46 -24.39
C THR A 200 26.84 1.92 -24.99
N ARG A 201 26.96 0.62 -25.17
CA ARG A 201 28.11 -0.10 -25.79
C ARG A 201 28.43 0.35 -27.23
N LEU A 202 27.99 1.49 -27.66
CA LEU A 202 28.13 2.09 -29.00
C LEU A 202 29.41 2.90 -29.17
N GLY A 203 30.39 2.75 -28.29
CA GLY A 203 31.68 3.42 -28.37
C GLY A 203 32.90 2.51 -28.43
N MET A 204 32.72 1.20 -28.66
CA MET A 204 33.83 0.27 -28.90
C MET A 204 33.75 -0.25 -30.33
N ILE A 205 34.25 0.51 -31.30
CA ILE A 205 34.80 0.06 -32.56
C ILE A 205 36.26 0.49 -32.60
#